data_d790e19f16c4e813d2e18ff0fe5ba097
#
_entry.id   d790e19f16c4e813d2e18ff0fe5ba097
#
_cell.length_a   1.000
_cell.length_b   1.000
_cell.length_c   1.000
_cell.angle_alpha   90.00
_cell.angle_beta   90.00
_cell.angle_gamma   90.00
#
_symmetry.space_group_name_H-M   'P 1'
#
loop_
_entity.id
_entity.type
_entity.pdbx_description
1 polymer ?
#
loop_
_entity_poly.entity_id
_entity_poly.type
_entity_poly.pdbx_seq_one_letter_code
_entity_poly.pdbx_strand_id
1 'polypeptide(L)'
;MDTSTETVTTRNGEWLHISSPRQYILQRQVNLTPQAEAKPALSVTLIPNEFDLIDGNAAVQYMQALAFAEQHNALEQLREFQRKGRREVEAGGEDPSQAEPNIWLETAPSDLPLERVRAYLGYSSFQTRYLDEALKRRGCDFDRNIREAKDPVGYLIPEIQMMRELSRLQSMRFRLAIAEARIQDAIQIFAQQLAMGHHLDEEDFIVSNLVGIACADIGVSDAYYLSETAAAPNLYWAIAALPQPLVSMRRALAYERELAFEQFKQFREVDEIPQPAIYWQRFVAELAEEAKDWSDTGFGELEEFETPAAQAMLIGAAYPGAKFFLTEELGMESDKVEALPVTQVVFLGMRRLYEQLRDDSFKLQYLPSPQRAGFSPYQAEMAAKDKYGWITVLNNLFLPAVQAAGSARDRLQQQLALLQTIEALRDHMAAHDGRLPELLSELRLPAPNDPVTLQPFEYVYEAGQAKLAGAVTNAIKYELVLVPAVEGNSP
;
A
#
# COMPACT_ATOMS: atom_id res chain seq x y z
N MET A 1 -20.40 -30.35 -10.15
CA MET A 1 -20.94 -29.01 -9.97
C MET A 1 -20.10 -28.09 -10.82
N ASP A 2 -20.70 -27.60 -11.86
CA ASP A 2 -20.08 -26.79 -12.91
C ASP A 2 -19.79 -25.40 -12.35
N THR A 3 -18.55 -25.13 -11.98
CA THR A 3 -18.12 -23.77 -11.63
C THR A 3 -17.82 -23.07 -12.94
N SER A 4 -18.81 -22.33 -13.43
CA SER A 4 -18.69 -21.48 -14.61
C SER A 4 -17.43 -20.62 -14.52
N THR A 5 -16.54 -20.84 -15.48
CA THR A 5 -15.33 -20.05 -15.74
C THR A 5 -15.72 -18.74 -16.44
N GLU A 6 -16.57 -17.94 -15.84
CA GLU A 6 -16.98 -16.68 -16.45
C GLU A 6 -15.94 -15.60 -16.10
N THR A 7 -15.30 -15.11 -17.12
CA THR A 7 -14.42 -13.93 -17.01
C THR A 7 -15.30 -12.69 -16.91
N VAL A 8 -15.28 -12.02 -15.78
CA VAL A 8 -16.02 -10.77 -15.58
C VAL A 8 -15.11 -9.61 -15.92
N THR A 9 -15.59 -8.71 -16.77
CA THR A 9 -14.88 -7.50 -17.18
C THR A 9 -15.68 -6.28 -16.70
N THR A 10 -15.05 -5.43 -15.90
CA THR A 10 -15.61 -4.15 -15.47
C THR A 10 -14.63 -3.02 -15.78
N ARG A 11 -15.13 -1.80 -15.95
CA ARG A 11 -14.30 -0.63 -16.16
C ARG A 11 -14.36 0.28 -14.94
N ASN A 12 -13.21 0.73 -14.50
CA ASN A 12 -13.07 1.74 -13.46
C ASN A 12 -12.09 2.82 -13.97
N GLY A 13 -12.64 3.94 -14.43
CA GLY A 13 -11.87 4.97 -15.11
C GLY A 13 -11.19 4.44 -16.38
N GLU A 14 -9.87 4.64 -16.45
CA GLU A 14 -9.03 4.18 -17.56
C GLU A 14 -8.67 2.70 -17.46
N TRP A 15 -8.86 2.10 -16.29
CA TRP A 15 -8.52 0.71 -16.05
C TRP A 15 -9.67 -0.24 -16.36
N LEU A 16 -9.37 -1.26 -17.16
CA LEU A 16 -10.22 -2.39 -17.39
C LEU A 16 -9.86 -3.50 -16.40
N HIS A 17 -10.80 -3.87 -15.57
CA HIS A 17 -10.65 -4.89 -14.53
C HIS A 17 -11.17 -6.22 -15.07
N ILE A 18 -10.28 -7.15 -15.33
CA ILE A 18 -10.59 -8.48 -15.88
C ILE A 18 -10.36 -9.51 -14.77
N SER A 19 -11.46 -10.01 -14.21
CA SER A 19 -11.45 -11.01 -13.14
C SER A 19 -11.64 -12.41 -13.71
N SER A 20 -10.73 -13.32 -13.38
CA SER A 20 -10.85 -14.75 -13.65
C SER A 20 -10.60 -15.55 -12.37
N PRO A 21 -10.94 -16.84 -12.28
CA PRO A 21 -10.76 -17.65 -11.07
C PRO A 21 -9.32 -17.75 -10.57
N ARG A 22 -8.33 -17.44 -11.42
CA ARG A 22 -6.90 -17.57 -11.09
C ARG A 22 -6.14 -16.26 -11.07
N GLN A 23 -6.70 -15.19 -11.65
CA GLN A 23 -5.95 -13.97 -11.90
C GLN A 23 -6.87 -12.77 -12.06
N TYR A 24 -6.45 -11.64 -11.53
CA TYR A 24 -7.07 -10.34 -11.72
C TYR A 24 -6.14 -9.46 -12.54
N ILE A 25 -6.59 -9.05 -13.73
CA ILE A 25 -5.79 -8.21 -14.63
C ILE A 25 -6.32 -6.79 -14.57
N LEU A 26 -5.42 -5.86 -14.33
CA LEU A 26 -5.62 -4.43 -14.48
C LEU A 26 -5.01 -4.01 -15.81
N GLN A 27 -5.85 -3.76 -16.82
CA GLN A 27 -5.42 -3.38 -18.15
C GLN A 27 -5.74 -1.91 -18.41
N ARG A 28 -4.79 -1.18 -18.99
CA ARG A 28 -4.96 0.21 -19.43
C ARG A 28 -4.41 0.40 -20.83
N GLN A 29 -5.14 1.16 -21.66
CA GLN A 29 -4.59 1.69 -22.91
C GLN A 29 -3.84 2.99 -22.62
N VAL A 30 -2.65 3.14 -23.20
CA VAL A 30 -1.81 4.34 -23.11
C VAL A 30 -1.45 4.80 -24.52
N ASN A 31 -1.85 6.03 -24.87
CA ASN A 31 -1.61 6.62 -26.20
C ASN A 31 -0.28 7.39 -26.18
N LEU A 32 0.81 6.73 -26.52
CA LEU A 32 2.17 7.26 -26.35
C LEU A 32 2.49 8.36 -27.35
N THR A 33 2.98 9.48 -26.84
CA THR A 33 3.58 10.56 -27.64
C THR A 33 5.11 10.42 -27.67
N PRO A 34 5.76 10.55 -28.83
CA PRO A 34 7.23 10.52 -28.94
C PRO A 34 7.86 11.64 -28.13
N GLN A 35 8.88 11.32 -27.31
CA GLN A 35 9.61 12.35 -26.55
C GLN A 35 11.02 11.87 -26.22
N ALA A 36 12.02 12.52 -26.79
CA ALA A 36 13.42 12.24 -26.49
C ALA A 36 13.76 12.52 -25.03
N GLU A 37 14.79 11.84 -24.53
CA GLU A 37 15.29 12.10 -23.19
C GLU A 37 15.59 13.60 -22.96
N ALA A 38 15.40 14.05 -21.72
CA ALA A 38 15.64 15.45 -21.35
C ALA A 38 17.13 15.85 -21.55
N LYS A 39 17.36 17.10 -21.92
CA LYS A 39 18.71 17.66 -22.09
C LYS A 39 18.79 19.00 -21.33
N PRO A 40 19.59 19.09 -20.23
CA PRO A 40 20.38 18.02 -19.61
C PRO A 40 19.53 16.86 -19.07
N ALA A 41 20.09 15.65 -19.02
CA ALA A 41 19.34 14.43 -18.67
C ALA A 41 18.66 14.52 -17.28
N LEU A 42 19.29 15.18 -16.30
CA LEU A 42 18.79 15.37 -14.94
C LEU A 42 18.12 16.74 -14.72
N SER A 43 17.60 17.38 -15.77
CA SER A 43 16.91 18.67 -15.66
C SER A 43 15.53 18.57 -15.03
N VAL A 44 14.93 17.37 -14.99
CA VAL A 44 13.67 17.10 -14.31
C VAL A 44 13.95 16.22 -13.11
N THR A 45 13.45 16.61 -11.93
CA THR A 45 13.56 15.85 -10.69
C THR A 45 12.17 15.69 -10.08
N LEU A 46 11.85 14.49 -9.58
CA LEU A 46 10.59 14.19 -8.91
C LEU A 46 10.73 14.31 -7.39
N ILE A 47 11.84 13.83 -6.83
CA ILE A 47 12.19 14.08 -5.43
C ILE A 47 13.43 14.99 -5.43
N PRO A 48 13.45 16.06 -4.62
CA PRO A 48 14.58 16.94 -4.54
C PRO A 48 15.87 16.18 -4.19
N ASN A 49 16.98 16.59 -4.77
CA ASN A 49 18.27 16.01 -4.40
C ASN A 49 18.70 16.45 -3.00
N GLU A 50 19.70 15.80 -2.45
CA GLU A 50 20.17 16.00 -1.07
C GLU A 50 20.58 17.45 -0.76
N PHE A 51 21.02 18.22 -1.76
CA PHE A 51 21.42 19.64 -1.62
C PHE A 51 20.22 20.59 -1.66
N ASP A 52 19.11 20.17 -2.27
CA ASP A 52 17.89 20.96 -2.38
C ASP A 52 16.93 20.70 -1.20
N LEU A 53 17.18 19.64 -0.44
CA LEU A 53 16.40 19.33 0.76
C LEU A 53 16.73 20.33 1.89
N ILE A 54 15.67 20.75 2.57
CA ILE A 54 15.73 21.66 3.73
C ILE A 54 15.53 20.82 4.99
N ASP A 55 16.40 21.04 5.98
CA ASP A 55 16.22 20.41 7.29
C ASP A 55 14.87 20.82 7.90
N GLY A 56 14.20 19.84 8.47
CA GLY A 56 12.89 20.02 9.10
C GLY A 56 11.95 18.86 8.86
N ASN A 57 10.75 18.98 9.40
CA ASN A 57 9.76 17.93 9.49
C ASN A 57 8.59 18.18 8.52
N ALA A 58 8.41 17.33 7.52
CA ALA A 58 7.31 17.39 6.57
C ALA A 58 5.93 17.19 7.24
N ALA A 59 5.86 16.42 8.33
CA ALA A 59 4.61 16.19 9.06
C ALA A 59 3.97 17.51 9.52
N VAL A 60 4.76 18.50 9.92
CA VAL A 60 4.26 19.84 10.28
C VAL A 60 3.53 20.49 9.10
N GLN A 61 4.07 20.36 7.89
CA GLN A 61 3.46 20.91 6.68
C GLN A 61 2.18 20.17 6.32
N TYR A 62 2.19 18.84 6.40
CA TYR A 62 0.97 18.05 6.19
C TYR A 62 -0.11 18.41 7.21
N MET A 63 0.23 18.50 8.50
CA MET A 63 -0.72 18.90 9.53
C MET A 63 -1.27 20.30 9.30
N GLN A 64 -0.46 21.25 8.81
CA GLN A 64 -0.93 22.58 8.44
C GLN A 64 -1.89 22.53 7.24
N ALA A 65 -1.59 21.73 6.21
CA ALA A 65 -2.48 21.55 5.07
C ALA A 65 -3.85 20.99 5.50
N LEU A 66 -3.87 20.11 6.51
CA LEU A 66 -5.09 19.49 7.03
C LEU A 66 -5.83 20.41 8.01
N ALA A 67 -5.14 21.07 8.93
CA ALA A 67 -5.73 21.95 9.95
C ALA A 67 -6.36 23.21 9.37
N PHE A 68 -5.72 23.82 8.37
CA PHE A 68 -6.29 25.02 7.71
C PHE A 68 -7.55 24.73 6.91
N ALA A 69 -7.80 23.48 6.53
CA ALA A 69 -9.06 23.08 5.92
C ALA A 69 -10.26 23.37 6.83
N GLU A 70 -10.12 23.20 8.14
CA GLU A 70 -11.16 23.52 9.12
C GLU A 70 -11.30 25.04 9.34
N GLN A 71 -10.17 25.75 9.47
CA GLN A 71 -10.18 27.20 9.76
C GLN A 71 -10.83 28.03 8.66
N HIS A 72 -10.74 27.61 7.40
CA HIS A 72 -11.32 28.30 6.25
C HIS A 72 -12.68 27.74 5.82
N ASN A 73 -13.31 26.89 6.65
CA ASN A 73 -14.51 26.13 6.29
C ASN A 73 -14.36 25.30 4.99
N ALA A 74 -13.13 25.11 4.51
CA ALA A 74 -12.87 24.43 3.26
C ALA A 74 -13.36 22.98 3.32
N LEU A 75 -13.11 22.28 4.43
CA LEU A 75 -13.56 20.92 4.64
C LEU A 75 -15.09 20.82 4.66
N GLU A 76 -15.77 21.77 5.28
CA GLU A 76 -17.24 21.81 5.30
C GLU A 76 -17.80 22.07 3.89
N GLN A 77 -17.22 23.00 3.15
CA GLN A 77 -17.59 23.30 1.76
C GLN A 77 -17.37 22.09 0.83
N LEU A 78 -16.23 21.39 0.98
CA LEU A 78 -15.96 20.16 0.25
C LEU A 78 -16.98 19.06 0.59
N ARG A 79 -17.27 18.87 1.89
CA ARG A 79 -18.27 17.89 2.35
C ARG A 79 -19.70 18.25 1.90
N GLU A 80 -20.04 19.54 1.85
CA GLU A 80 -21.34 19.99 1.36
C GLU A 80 -21.46 19.73 -0.14
N PHE A 81 -20.43 20.02 -0.92
CA PHE A 81 -20.38 19.71 -2.33
C PHE A 81 -20.57 18.20 -2.58
N GLN A 82 -19.83 17.35 -1.86
CA GLN A 82 -19.95 15.90 -1.93
C GLN A 82 -21.35 15.41 -1.56
N ARG A 83 -21.94 15.96 -0.46
CA ARG A 83 -23.30 15.62 -0.04
C ARG A 83 -24.35 16.00 -1.08
N LYS A 84 -24.18 17.16 -1.72
CA LYS A 84 -25.07 17.61 -2.77
C LYS A 84 -25.00 16.68 -3.99
N GLY A 85 -23.81 16.39 -4.49
CA GLY A 85 -23.61 15.45 -5.60
C GLY A 85 -24.21 14.07 -5.31
N ARG A 86 -23.99 13.52 -4.11
CA ARG A 86 -24.56 12.24 -3.70
C ARG A 86 -26.08 12.25 -3.71
N ARG A 87 -26.72 13.30 -3.16
CA ARG A 87 -28.19 13.42 -3.15
C ARG A 87 -28.78 13.52 -4.56
N GLU A 88 -28.09 14.21 -5.47
CA GLU A 88 -28.53 14.34 -6.87
C GLU A 88 -28.53 12.98 -7.57
N VAL A 89 -27.49 12.19 -7.38
CA VAL A 89 -27.36 10.84 -7.95
C VAL A 89 -28.37 9.86 -7.31
N GLU A 90 -28.50 9.86 -5.99
CA GLU A 90 -29.47 9.03 -5.27
C GLU A 90 -30.92 9.36 -5.68
N ALA A 91 -31.25 10.63 -5.90
CA ALA A 91 -32.55 11.04 -6.38
C ALA A 91 -32.85 10.57 -7.81
N GLY A 92 -31.80 10.37 -8.63
CA GLY A 92 -31.87 9.76 -9.95
C GLY A 92 -31.96 8.22 -9.92
N GLY A 93 -31.79 7.58 -8.75
CA GLY A 93 -31.76 6.12 -8.61
C GLY A 93 -30.44 5.49 -9.04
N GLU A 94 -29.36 6.27 -9.12
CA GLU A 94 -28.02 5.83 -9.49
C GLU A 94 -27.16 5.54 -8.25
N ASP A 95 -26.02 4.83 -8.46
CA ASP A 95 -25.08 4.49 -7.38
C ASP A 95 -24.40 5.75 -6.82
N PRO A 96 -24.39 5.98 -5.50
CA PRO A 96 -23.71 7.09 -4.86
C PRO A 96 -22.21 7.20 -5.17
N SER A 97 -21.54 6.12 -5.59
CA SER A 97 -20.15 6.15 -6.07
C SER A 97 -19.97 6.97 -7.34
N GLN A 98 -21.02 7.10 -8.15
CA GLN A 98 -21.06 7.90 -9.37
C GLN A 98 -21.28 9.40 -9.11
N ALA A 99 -21.38 9.78 -7.84
CA ALA A 99 -21.54 11.19 -7.47
C ALA A 99 -20.25 11.99 -7.65
N GLU A 100 -20.40 13.23 -8.08
CA GLU A 100 -19.30 14.21 -8.01
C GLU A 100 -18.90 14.47 -6.54
N PRO A 101 -17.63 14.58 -6.22
CA PRO A 101 -16.46 14.61 -7.12
C PRO A 101 -15.82 13.24 -7.37
N ASN A 102 -16.37 12.15 -6.86
CA ASN A 102 -15.73 10.83 -6.94
C ASN A 102 -15.49 10.39 -8.39
N ILE A 103 -16.49 10.58 -9.25
CA ILE A 103 -16.40 10.23 -10.67
C ILE A 103 -15.26 10.96 -11.40
N TRP A 104 -14.84 12.14 -10.93
CA TRP A 104 -13.75 12.88 -11.58
C TRP A 104 -12.38 12.23 -11.40
N LEU A 105 -12.22 11.37 -10.38
CA LEU A 105 -11.01 10.56 -10.21
C LEU A 105 -10.90 9.44 -11.27
N GLU A 106 -12.02 9.11 -11.90
CA GLU A 106 -12.14 8.09 -12.93
C GLU A 106 -12.40 8.69 -14.32
N THR A 107 -12.53 10.03 -14.42
CA THR A 107 -12.77 10.75 -15.67
C THR A 107 -11.45 11.16 -16.31
N ALA A 108 -11.28 10.89 -17.61
CA ALA A 108 -10.11 11.33 -18.34
C ALA A 108 -9.96 12.87 -18.32
N PRO A 109 -8.74 13.43 -18.31
CA PRO A 109 -8.54 14.89 -18.30
C PRO A 109 -9.30 15.63 -19.40
N SER A 110 -9.42 15.07 -20.61
CA SER A 110 -10.17 15.64 -21.73
C SER A 110 -11.66 15.80 -21.46
N ASP A 111 -12.23 14.95 -20.60
CA ASP A 111 -13.67 14.84 -20.38
C ASP A 111 -14.12 15.51 -19.07
N LEU A 112 -13.17 16.11 -18.33
CA LEU A 112 -13.46 16.77 -17.06
C LEU A 112 -14.36 18.01 -17.23
N PRO A 113 -15.36 18.20 -16.36
CA PRO A 113 -16.15 19.44 -16.30
C PRO A 113 -15.32 20.57 -15.63
N LEU A 114 -14.40 21.18 -16.38
CA LEU A 114 -13.32 22.02 -15.88
C LEU A 114 -13.78 23.11 -14.89
N GLU A 115 -14.89 23.80 -15.19
CA GLU A 115 -15.41 24.87 -14.32
C GLU A 115 -15.84 24.33 -12.95
N ARG A 116 -16.48 23.16 -12.91
CA ARG A 116 -16.93 22.53 -11.66
C ARG A 116 -15.73 22.02 -10.84
N VAL A 117 -14.76 21.41 -11.53
CA VAL A 117 -13.52 20.92 -10.91
C VAL A 117 -12.70 22.07 -10.32
N ARG A 118 -12.56 23.20 -11.07
CA ARG A 118 -11.90 24.42 -10.55
C ARG A 118 -12.61 24.97 -9.31
N ALA A 119 -13.93 25.08 -9.35
CA ALA A 119 -14.71 25.57 -8.23
C ALA A 119 -14.52 24.69 -6.97
N TYR A 120 -14.56 23.38 -7.14
CA TYR A 120 -14.33 22.43 -6.06
C TYR A 120 -12.91 22.53 -5.47
N LEU A 121 -11.89 22.49 -6.33
CA LEU A 121 -10.49 22.58 -5.90
C LEU A 121 -10.13 23.97 -5.33
N GLY A 122 -10.87 25.01 -5.72
CA GLY A 122 -10.73 26.37 -5.18
C GLY A 122 -10.88 26.42 -3.65
N TYR A 123 -11.75 25.61 -3.08
CA TYR A 123 -11.95 25.53 -1.61
C TYR A 123 -10.70 25.05 -0.86
N SER A 124 -9.82 24.32 -1.51
CA SER A 124 -8.62 23.74 -0.92
C SER A 124 -7.30 24.23 -1.55
N SER A 125 -7.31 25.31 -2.30
CA SER A 125 -6.14 25.82 -3.03
C SER A 125 -4.95 26.18 -2.13
N PHE A 126 -5.20 26.62 -0.89
CA PHE A 126 -4.16 26.92 0.10
C PHE A 126 -3.27 25.72 0.46
N GLN A 127 -3.76 24.50 0.29
CA GLN A 127 -3.01 23.26 0.59
C GLN A 127 -1.78 23.11 -0.27
N THR A 128 -1.81 23.57 -1.53
CA THR A 128 -0.71 23.42 -2.50
C THR A 128 0.59 23.99 -1.94
N ARG A 129 0.55 25.17 -1.30
CA ARG A 129 1.75 25.76 -0.68
C ARG A 129 2.39 24.86 0.37
N TYR A 130 1.59 24.23 1.23
CA TYR A 130 2.11 23.34 2.27
C TYR A 130 2.67 22.05 1.70
N LEU A 131 2.09 21.54 0.62
CA LEU A 131 2.60 20.38 -0.09
C LEU A 131 3.93 20.69 -0.79
N ASP A 132 4.08 21.89 -1.37
CA ASP A 132 5.36 22.35 -1.93
C ASP A 132 6.45 22.44 -0.87
N GLU A 133 6.11 22.90 0.32
CA GLU A 133 7.05 22.98 1.44
C GLU A 133 7.34 21.59 2.04
N ALA A 134 6.37 20.69 2.08
CA ALA A 134 6.56 19.31 2.53
C ALA A 134 7.53 18.56 1.62
N LEU A 135 7.39 18.69 0.30
CA LEU A 135 8.26 18.05 -0.69
C LEU A 135 9.74 18.36 -0.47
N LYS A 136 10.05 19.55 0.04
CA LYS A 136 11.42 20.00 0.28
C LYS A 136 12.02 19.55 1.62
N ARG A 137 11.23 18.91 2.50
CA ARG A 137 11.69 18.53 3.83
C ARG A 137 12.42 17.19 3.80
N ARG A 138 13.50 17.11 4.61
CA ARG A 138 14.35 15.93 4.69
C ARG A 138 13.70 14.75 5.40
N GLY A 139 12.89 14.99 6.41
CA GLY A 139 12.26 13.96 7.23
C GLY A 139 10.79 14.22 7.50
N CYS A 140 10.09 13.18 7.96
CA CYS A 140 8.68 13.23 8.30
C CYS A 140 8.42 12.41 9.57
N ASP A 141 8.17 13.08 10.68
CA ASP A 141 7.86 12.45 11.96
C ASP A 141 6.65 13.14 12.59
N PHE A 142 5.57 12.39 12.76
CA PHE A 142 4.35 12.89 13.41
C PHE A 142 4.45 12.91 14.95
N ASP A 143 5.62 12.62 15.51
CA ASP A 143 5.94 12.70 16.95
C ASP A 143 4.92 11.92 17.81
N ARG A 144 4.67 10.67 17.42
CA ARG A 144 3.73 9.79 18.12
C ARG A 144 4.39 9.06 19.27
N ASN A 145 3.83 9.21 20.47
CA ASN A 145 4.31 8.48 21.64
C ASN A 145 3.62 7.12 21.79
N ILE A 146 3.77 6.25 20.78
CA ILE A 146 3.08 4.96 20.67
C ILE A 146 3.50 4.01 21.79
N ARG A 147 4.78 4.07 22.21
CA ARG A 147 5.31 3.18 23.26
C ARG A 147 4.69 3.41 24.64
N GLU A 148 4.13 4.59 24.86
CA GLU A 148 3.40 4.94 26.07
C GLU A 148 1.89 4.73 25.97
N ALA A 149 1.39 4.37 24.77
CA ALA A 149 -0.01 4.08 24.58
C ALA A 149 -0.42 2.82 25.36
N LYS A 150 -1.60 2.87 25.97
CA LYS A 150 -2.19 1.71 26.67
C LYS A 150 -2.64 0.65 25.67
N ASP A 151 -3.12 1.09 24.53
CA ASP A 151 -3.58 0.27 23.40
C ASP A 151 -2.83 0.68 22.14
N PRO A 152 -1.64 0.11 21.89
CA PRO A 152 -0.86 0.42 20.69
C PRO A 152 -1.53 0.01 19.39
N VAL A 153 -2.34 -1.05 19.38
CA VAL A 153 -3.02 -1.55 18.18
C VAL A 153 -4.25 -0.70 17.84
N GLY A 154 -5.02 -0.32 18.85
CA GLY A 154 -6.14 0.61 18.69
C GLY A 154 -5.74 2.09 18.59
N TYR A 155 -4.44 2.39 18.49
CA TYR A 155 -3.95 3.77 18.42
C TYR A 155 -4.50 4.46 17.17
N LEU A 156 -5.28 5.51 17.37
CA LEU A 156 -5.91 6.25 16.29
C LEU A 156 -4.91 7.16 15.56
N ILE A 157 -4.86 7.03 14.24
CA ILE A 157 -4.03 7.83 13.34
C ILE A 157 -4.89 8.52 12.27
N PRO A 158 -5.82 9.41 12.69
CA PRO A 158 -6.80 10.02 11.77
C PRO A 158 -6.15 10.82 10.66
N GLU A 159 -5.02 11.48 10.91
CA GLU A 159 -4.26 12.25 9.93
C GLU A 159 -3.74 11.38 8.79
N ILE A 160 -3.45 10.11 9.01
CA ILE A 160 -2.99 9.19 7.94
C ILE A 160 -4.12 8.92 6.94
N GLN A 161 -5.35 8.75 7.40
CA GLN A 161 -6.49 8.63 6.49
C GLN A 161 -6.74 9.95 5.74
N MET A 162 -6.54 11.10 6.39
CA MET A 162 -6.65 12.40 5.73
C MET A 162 -5.56 12.61 4.67
N MET A 163 -4.37 12.05 4.83
CA MET A 163 -3.32 12.03 3.79
C MET A 163 -3.80 11.35 2.50
N ARG A 164 -4.55 10.26 2.61
CA ARG A 164 -5.15 9.59 1.45
C ARG A 164 -6.17 10.48 0.73
N GLU A 165 -7.02 11.18 1.48
CA GLU A 165 -7.97 12.15 0.87
C GLU A 165 -7.23 13.34 0.24
N LEU A 166 -6.14 13.79 0.84
CA LEU A 166 -5.29 14.83 0.26
C LEU A 166 -4.67 14.37 -1.07
N SER A 167 -4.21 13.10 -1.17
CA SER A 167 -3.70 12.53 -2.41
C SER A 167 -4.78 12.43 -3.50
N ARG A 168 -6.03 12.14 -3.15
CA ARG A 168 -7.16 12.18 -4.10
C ARG A 168 -7.43 13.61 -4.63
N LEU A 169 -7.34 14.61 -3.77
CA LEU A 169 -7.43 16.02 -4.22
C LEU A 169 -6.26 16.38 -5.15
N GLN A 170 -5.06 15.84 -4.88
CA GLN A 170 -3.91 16.01 -5.76
C GLN A 170 -4.14 15.35 -7.13
N SER A 171 -4.73 14.16 -7.19
CA SER A 171 -5.09 13.52 -8.45
C SER A 171 -6.05 14.39 -9.28
N MET A 172 -7.07 14.98 -8.66
CA MET A 172 -7.96 15.92 -9.36
C MET A 172 -7.23 17.16 -9.86
N ARG A 173 -6.30 17.73 -9.06
CA ARG A 173 -5.45 18.87 -9.46
C ARG A 173 -4.54 18.48 -10.63
N PHE A 174 -3.98 17.29 -10.60
CA PHE A 174 -3.14 16.75 -11.67
C PHE A 174 -3.94 16.67 -12.97
N ARG A 175 -5.12 16.01 -12.96
CA ARG A 175 -5.99 15.86 -14.12
C ARG A 175 -6.43 17.21 -14.68
N LEU A 176 -6.78 18.17 -13.81
CA LEU A 176 -7.07 19.56 -14.21
C LEU A 176 -5.85 20.24 -14.85
N ALA A 177 -4.66 20.05 -14.30
CA ALA A 177 -3.43 20.62 -14.84
C ALA A 177 -3.12 20.06 -16.25
N ILE A 178 -3.30 18.75 -16.47
CA ILE A 178 -3.17 18.14 -17.81
C ILE A 178 -4.20 18.74 -18.77
N ALA A 179 -5.48 18.81 -18.37
CA ALA A 179 -6.56 19.36 -19.22
C ALA A 179 -6.32 20.85 -19.61
N GLU A 180 -5.63 21.61 -18.76
CA GLU A 180 -5.27 23.00 -18.97
C GLU A 180 -3.87 23.20 -19.57
N ALA A 181 -3.19 22.13 -19.97
CA ALA A 181 -1.82 22.13 -20.52
C ALA A 181 -0.78 22.76 -19.54
N ARG A 182 -1.04 22.75 -18.24
CA ARG A 182 -0.11 23.19 -17.17
C ARG A 182 0.82 22.05 -16.75
N ILE A 183 1.68 21.62 -17.67
CA ILE A 183 2.47 20.39 -17.54
C ILE A 183 3.42 20.43 -16.35
N GLN A 184 4.05 21.59 -16.08
CA GLN A 184 4.94 21.74 -14.93
C GLN A 184 4.21 21.54 -13.59
N ASP A 185 2.97 22.05 -13.49
CA ASP A 185 2.15 21.84 -12.30
C ASP A 185 1.80 20.35 -12.14
N ALA A 186 1.48 19.65 -13.24
CA ALA A 186 1.20 18.22 -13.21
C ALA A 186 2.43 17.42 -12.72
N ILE A 187 3.62 17.72 -13.21
CA ILE A 187 4.89 17.10 -12.77
C ILE A 187 5.13 17.38 -11.28
N GLN A 188 4.91 18.62 -10.83
CA GLN A 188 5.06 19.00 -9.42
C GLN A 188 4.08 18.23 -8.52
N ILE A 189 2.83 18.07 -8.96
CA ILE A 189 1.82 17.29 -8.22
C ILE A 189 2.22 15.82 -8.14
N PHE A 190 2.70 15.23 -9.23
CA PHE A 190 3.23 13.87 -9.22
C PHE A 190 4.39 13.71 -8.23
N ALA A 191 5.33 14.65 -8.24
CA ALA A 191 6.44 14.69 -7.28
C ALA A 191 5.94 14.76 -5.83
N GLN A 192 4.92 15.57 -5.53
CA GLN A 192 4.31 15.66 -4.20
C GLN A 192 3.70 14.33 -3.75
N GLN A 193 3.01 13.60 -4.64
CA GLN A 193 2.41 12.29 -4.32
C GLN A 193 3.47 11.23 -4.04
N LEU A 194 4.58 11.21 -4.80
CA LEU A 194 5.72 10.34 -4.52
C LEU A 194 6.39 10.69 -3.18
N ALA A 195 6.56 11.99 -2.89
CA ALA A 195 7.11 12.44 -1.61
C ALA A 195 6.22 12.07 -0.43
N MET A 196 4.87 12.16 -0.57
CA MET A 196 3.93 11.68 0.46
C MET A 196 4.15 10.20 0.75
N GLY A 197 4.33 9.38 -0.28
CA GLY A 197 4.65 7.96 -0.14
C GLY A 197 5.97 7.73 0.60
N HIS A 198 7.00 8.45 0.20
CA HIS A 198 8.34 8.35 0.79
C HIS A 198 8.37 8.85 2.25
N HIS A 199 7.71 9.96 2.56
CA HIS A 199 7.63 10.50 3.91
C HIS A 199 6.87 9.58 4.88
N LEU A 200 5.80 8.92 4.43
CA LEU A 200 5.07 7.97 5.26
C LEU A 200 5.82 6.64 5.47
N ASP A 201 6.94 6.42 4.77
CA ASP A 201 7.87 5.31 5.06
C ASP A 201 8.62 5.48 6.38
N GLU A 202 8.74 6.72 6.87
CA GLU A 202 9.38 7.03 8.15
C GLU A 202 8.49 6.77 9.38
N GLU A 203 7.24 6.33 9.17
CA GLU A 203 6.29 6.03 10.23
C GLU A 203 6.49 4.63 10.83
N ASP A 204 6.07 4.48 12.10
CA ASP A 204 6.22 3.22 12.84
C ASP A 204 5.17 2.16 12.48
N PHE A 205 4.04 2.55 11.87
CA PHE A 205 2.96 1.62 11.56
C PHE A 205 2.94 1.18 10.10
N ILE A 206 2.72 -0.11 9.86
CA ILE A 206 2.50 -0.66 8.52
C ILE A 206 1.29 0.02 7.83
N VAL A 207 0.25 0.38 8.59
CA VAL A 207 -0.92 1.08 8.05
C VAL A 207 -0.52 2.44 7.45
N SER A 208 0.39 3.19 8.08
CA SER A 208 0.92 4.45 7.53
C SER A 208 1.68 4.21 6.22
N ASN A 209 2.50 3.17 6.17
CA ASN A 209 3.21 2.79 4.94
C ASN A 209 2.25 2.38 3.82
N LEU A 210 1.17 1.63 4.13
CA LEU A 210 0.14 1.27 3.15
C LEU A 210 -0.56 2.52 2.58
N VAL A 211 -0.83 3.52 3.40
CA VAL A 211 -1.37 4.80 2.92
C VAL A 211 -0.34 5.54 2.06
N GLY A 212 0.94 5.52 2.45
CA GLY A 212 2.03 6.08 1.65
C GLY A 212 2.13 5.42 0.27
N ILE A 213 2.08 4.09 0.22
CA ILE A 213 2.04 3.32 -1.02
C ILE A 213 0.83 3.74 -1.87
N ALA A 214 -0.36 3.86 -1.25
CA ALA A 214 -1.57 4.27 -1.97
C ALA A 214 -1.47 5.70 -2.53
N CYS A 215 -0.86 6.64 -1.80
CA CYS A 215 -0.61 8.00 -2.29
C CYS A 215 0.30 8.01 -3.52
N ALA A 216 1.40 7.25 -3.48
CA ALA A 216 2.32 7.13 -4.60
C ALA A 216 1.68 6.40 -5.79
N ASP A 217 0.90 5.36 -5.55
CA ASP A 217 0.20 4.57 -6.58
C ASP A 217 -0.81 5.43 -7.37
N ILE A 218 -1.57 6.29 -6.68
CA ILE A 218 -2.45 7.28 -7.32
C ILE A 218 -1.62 8.17 -8.25
N GLY A 219 -0.46 8.67 -7.78
CA GLY A 219 0.42 9.51 -8.58
C GLY A 219 0.97 8.78 -9.82
N VAL A 220 1.40 7.53 -9.68
CA VAL A 220 1.90 6.71 -10.80
C VAL A 220 0.79 6.44 -11.82
N SER A 221 -0.44 6.16 -11.34
CA SER A 221 -1.59 5.99 -12.23
C SER A 221 -1.92 7.24 -13.04
N ASP A 222 -1.83 8.41 -12.43
CA ASP A 222 -2.02 9.69 -13.11
C ASP A 222 -0.87 10.01 -14.08
N ALA A 223 0.38 9.65 -13.74
CA ALA A 223 1.57 9.97 -14.55
C ALA A 223 1.56 9.36 -15.97
N TYR A 224 0.75 8.33 -16.22
CA TYR A 224 0.54 7.85 -17.59
C TYR A 224 0.01 8.94 -18.53
N TYR A 225 -0.76 9.90 -18.05
CA TYR A 225 -1.21 11.04 -18.86
C TYR A 225 -0.07 11.97 -19.30
N LEU A 226 1.03 12.03 -18.53
CA LEU A 226 2.23 12.74 -19.00
C LEU A 226 2.84 12.03 -20.21
N SER A 227 2.84 10.71 -20.23
CA SER A 227 3.33 9.94 -21.38
C SER A 227 2.43 10.08 -22.62
N GLU A 228 1.18 10.43 -22.43
CA GLU A 228 0.20 10.71 -23.52
C GLU A 228 0.26 12.16 -24.01
N THR A 229 0.97 13.05 -23.29
CA THR A 229 1.02 14.49 -23.58
C THR A 229 2.32 14.87 -24.29
N ALA A 230 2.22 15.36 -25.53
CA ALA A 230 3.38 15.72 -26.36
C ALA A 230 4.28 16.81 -25.75
N ALA A 231 3.71 17.74 -24.97
CA ALA A 231 4.46 18.81 -24.29
C ALA A 231 5.17 18.34 -23.01
N ALA A 232 4.87 17.13 -22.51
CA ALA A 232 5.48 16.62 -21.29
C ALA A 232 6.92 16.12 -21.58
N PRO A 233 7.92 16.54 -20.76
CA PRO A 233 9.28 16.07 -20.92
C PRO A 233 9.36 14.56 -20.68
N ASN A 234 10.42 13.93 -21.16
CA ASN A 234 10.73 12.55 -20.84
C ASN A 234 11.19 12.43 -19.39
N LEU A 235 10.55 11.57 -18.61
CA LEU A 235 10.79 11.41 -17.17
C LEU A 235 11.69 10.22 -16.83
N TYR A 236 12.29 9.55 -17.81
CA TYR A 236 13.09 8.33 -17.60
C TYR A 236 14.11 8.48 -16.45
N TRP A 237 14.96 9.51 -16.52
CA TRP A 237 15.98 9.73 -15.51
C TRP A 237 15.44 10.23 -14.19
N ALA A 238 14.34 10.98 -14.20
CA ALA A 238 13.67 11.43 -12.99
C ALA A 238 13.08 10.25 -12.19
N ILE A 239 12.54 9.25 -12.88
CA ILE A 239 12.03 8.01 -12.27
C ILE A 239 13.20 7.11 -11.82
N ALA A 240 14.25 6.98 -12.65
CA ALA A 240 15.44 6.19 -12.31
C ALA A 240 16.17 6.70 -11.06
N ALA A 241 16.06 8.01 -10.77
CA ALA A 241 16.69 8.65 -9.60
C ALA A 241 15.87 8.49 -8.29
N LEU A 242 14.66 7.92 -8.34
CA LEU A 242 13.85 7.69 -7.14
C LEU A 242 14.52 6.69 -6.18
N PRO A 243 14.31 6.82 -4.86
CA PRO A 243 14.70 5.80 -3.90
C PRO A 243 14.14 4.42 -4.27
N GLN A 244 14.95 3.38 -4.11
CA GLN A 244 14.53 2.00 -4.42
C GLN A 244 14.73 1.08 -3.21
N PRO A 245 13.62 0.59 -2.63
CA PRO A 245 12.22 0.92 -2.94
C PRO A 245 11.84 2.32 -2.48
N LEU A 246 10.83 2.94 -3.11
CA LEU A 246 10.30 4.25 -2.73
C LEU A 246 9.75 4.24 -1.30
N VAL A 247 9.11 3.13 -0.91
CA VAL A 247 8.63 2.84 0.44
C VAL A 247 9.30 1.56 0.90
N SER A 248 10.22 1.65 1.87
CA SER A 248 11.05 0.52 2.32
C SER A 248 10.38 -0.35 3.37
N MET A 249 9.50 0.25 4.17
CA MET A 249 8.79 -0.33 5.31
C MET A 249 9.70 -0.76 6.48
N ARG A 250 10.99 -0.42 6.46
CA ARG A 250 11.96 -0.93 7.44
C ARG A 250 11.63 -0.53 8.87
N ARG A 251 11.23 0.73 9.07
CA ARG A 251 10.90 1.26 10.40
C ARG A 251 9.61 0.63 10.92
N ALA A 252 8.57 0.57 10.10
CA ALA A 252 7.30 -0.07 10.45
C ALA A 252 7.49 -1.57 10.76
N LEU A 253 8.27 -2.31 9.96
CA LEU A 253 8.56 -3.71 10.23
C LEU A 253 9.28 -3.91 11.58
N ALA A 254 10.20 -3.01 11.94
CA ALA A 254 10.89 -3.09 13.22
C ALA A 254 9.93 -2.88 14.40
N TYR A 255 8.95 -1.97 14.27
CA TYR A 255 7.94 -1.73 15.28
C TYR A 255 6.89 -2.85 15.36
N GLU A 256 6.33 -3.24 14.22
CA GLU A 256 5.32 -4.31 14.12
C GLU A 256 5.82 -5.65 14.66
N ARG A 257 7.12 -5.90 14.55
CA ARG A 257 7.74 -7.09 15.14
C ARG A 257 7.52 -7.18 16.65
N GLU A 258 7.46 -6.05 17.34
CA GLU A 258 7.26 -5.97 18.79
C GLU A 258 5.79 -5.69 19.17
N LEU A 259 4.95 -5.30 18.23
CA LEU A 259 3.60 -4.79 18.46
C LEU A 259 2.72 -5.73 19.30
N ALA A 260 2.72 -7.03 19.00
CA ALA A 260 1.94 -8.00 19.76
C ALA A 260 2.34 -8.04 21.26
N PHE A 261 3.63 -7.88 21.54
CA PHE A 261 4.14 -7.87 22.92
C PHE A 261 4.13 -6.48 23.58
N GLU A 262 3.95 -5.43 22.83
CA GLU A 262 3.59 -4.12 23.36
C GLU A 262 2.11 -4.06 23.75
N GLN A 263 1.25 -4.73 22.99
CA GLN A 263 -0.17 -4.85 23.28
C GLN A 263 -0.41 -5.78 24.46
N PHE A 264 0.12 -7.00 24.40
CA PHE A 264 -0.03 -8.03 25.43
C PHE A 264 1.27 -8.21 26.19
N LYS A 265 1.63 -7.23 27.03
CA LYS A 265 2.94 -7.15 27.72
C LYS A 265 3.23 -8.37 28.60
N GLN A 266 2.19 -8.97 29.17
CA GLN A 266 2.30 -10.16 30.01
C GLN A 266 2.89 -11.38 29.24
N PHE A 267 2.77 -11.46 27.93
CA PHE A 267 3.41 -12.52 27.15
C PHE A 267 4.93 -12.49 27.19
N ARG A 268 5.54 -11.33 27.47
CA ARG A 268 7.01 -11.22 27.60
C ARG A 268 7.56 -12.00 28.81
N GLU A 269 6.74 -12.21 29.82
CA GLU A 269 7.09 -12.92 31.05
C GLU A 269 6.80 -14.42 30.98
N VAL A 270 6.14 -14.91 29.92
CA VAL A 270 5.82 -16.33 29.73
C VAL A 270 7.09 -17.08 29.35
N ASP A 271 7.66 -17.84 30.27
CA ASP A 271 8.87 -18.63 30.08
C ASP A 271 8.70 -20.08 30.58
N GLU A 272 9.81 -20.79 30.70
CA GLU A 272 9.89 -22.20 31.09
C GLU A 272 9.98 -22.36 32.63
N ILE A 273 10.00 -21.27 33.40
CA ILE A 273 10.06 -21.31 34.85
C ILE A 273 8.65 -21.54 35.40
N PRO A 274 8.41 -22.66 36.14
CA PRO A 274 7.07 -22.97 36.66
C PRO A 274 6.52 -21.85 37.56
N GLN A 275 5.33 -21.35 37.23
CA GLN A 275 4.63 -20.34 37.97
C GLN A 275 3.43 -20.97 38.68
N PRO A 276 3.06 -20.45 39.89
CA PRO A 276 1.95 -20.99 40.68
C PRO A 276 0.59 -20.71 40.01
N ALA A 277 -0.42 -21.51 40.34
CA ALA A 277 -1.76 -21.41 39.76
C ALA A 277 -2.36 -19.99 39.86
N ILE A 278 -2.11 -19.27 40.98
CA ILE A 278 -2.61 -17.93 41.20
C ILE A 278 -2.01 -16.91 40.19
N TYR A 279 -0.77 -17.11 39.78
CA TYR A 279 -0.15 -16.32 38.71
C TYR A 279 -0.96 -16.46 37.39
N TRP A 280 -1.24 -17.69 37.00
CA TRP A 280 -1.96 -17.99 35.75
C TRP A 280 -3.43 -17.55 35.79
N GLN A 281 -4.09 -17.61 36.98
CA GLN A 281 -5.42 -17.05 37.13
C GLN A 281 -5.45 -15.54 36.87
N ARG A 282 -4.45 -14.81 37.40
CA ARG A 282 -4.31 -13.37 37.13
C ARG A 282 -4.02 -13.10 35.67
N PHE A 283 -3.05 -13.81 35.10
CA PHE A 283 -2.69 -13.70 33.65
C PHE A 283 -3.90 -13.85 32.76
N VAL A 284 -4.69 -14.89 32.96
CA VAL A 284 -5.90 -15.15 32.17
C VAL A 284 -6.95 -14.06 32.37
N ALA A 285 -7.11 -13.55 33.57
CA ALA A 285 -8.07 -12.48 33.87
C ALA A 285 -7.66 -11.14 33.20
N GLU A 286 -6.38 -10.80 33.25
CA GLU A 286 -5.84 -9.61 32.59
C GLU A 286 -5.99 -9.71 31.06
N LEU A 287 -5.64 -10.87 30.47
CA LEU A 287 -5.81 -11.11 29.05
C LEU A 287 -7.28 -11.02 28.61
N ALA A 288 -8.19 -11.55 29.41
CA ALA A 288 -9.63 -11.50 29.13
C ALA A 288 -10.19 -10.07 29.22
N GLU A 289 -9.67 -9.24 30.11
CA GLU A 289 -10.09 -7.83 30.20
C GLU A 289 -9.60 -7.04 28.97
N GLU A 290 -8.34 -7.25 28.55
CA GLU A 290 -7.80 -6.65 27.33
C GLU A 290 -8.54 -7.13 26.08
N ALA A 291 -8.94 -8.42 26.02
CA ALA A 291 -9.69 -8.98 24.88
C ALA A 291 -11.09 -8.35 24.70
N LYS A 292 -11.71 -7.88 25.78
CA LYS A 292 -13.03 -7.21 25.69
C LYS A 292 -12.97 -5.90 24.92
N ASP A 293 -11.91 -5.13 25.09
CA ASP A 293 -11.72 -3.86 24.37
C ASP A 293 -11.57 -4.09 22.85
N TRP A 294 -11.31 -5.34 22.45
CA TRP A 294 -11.09 -5.73 21.07
C TRP A 294 -12.30 -6.40 20.39
N SER A 295 -13.32 -6.80 21.17
CA SER A 295 -14.53 -7.45 20.63
C SER A 295 -15.22 -6.59 19.56
N ASP A 296 -15.23 -5.27 19.74
CA ASP A 296 -15.83 -4.32 18.81
C ASP A 296 -14.97 -4.07 17.54
N THR A 297 -13.73 -4.56 17.50
CA THR A 297 -12.80 -4.34 16.37
C THR A 297 -12.85 -5.42 15.30
N GLY A 298 -13.73 -6.45 15.45
CA GLY A 298 -13.91 -7.52 14.46
C GLY A 298 -12.94 -8.71 14.64
N PHE A 299 -12.22 -8.80 15.76
CA PHE A 299 -11.37 -9.93 16.12
C PHE A 299 -12.17 -11.02 16.87
N GLY A 300 -13.19 -11.60 16.21
CA GLY A 300 -14.12 -12.56 16.82
C GLY A 300 -13.50 -13.81 17.43
N GLU A 301 -12.22 -14.12 17.15
CA GLU A 301 -11.52 -15.25 17.79
C GLU A 301 -11.26 -15.01 19.29
N LEU A 302 -11.33 -13.76 19.78
CA LEU A 302 -11.18 -13.39 21.19
C LEU A 302 -12.52 -13.29 21.94
N GLU A 303 -13.66 -13.16 21.24
CA GLU A 303 -15.00 -13.14 21.87
C GLU A 303 -15.27 -14.43 22.65
N GLU A 304 -14.73 -15.57 22.19
CA GLU A 304 -14.88 -16.86 22.86
C GLU A 304 -14.13 -16.93 24.21
N PHE A 305 -13.29 -15.91 24.55
CA PHE A 305 -12.46 -15.88 25.76
C PHE A 305 -13.09 -15.10 26.93
N GLU A 306 -14.33 -14.66 26.85
CA GLU A 306 -14.95 -13.75 27.80
C GLU A 306 -15.30 -14.39 29.16
N THR A 307 -15.64 -15.67 29.20
CA THR A 307 -16.11 -16.32 30.44
C THR A 307 -15.10 -17.31 31.01
N PRO A 308 -14.99 -17.46 32.35
CA PRO A 308 -14.07 -18.41 32.97
C PRO A 308 -14.27 -19.87 32.49
N ALA A 309 -15.49 -20.26 32.17
CA ALA A 309 -15.78 -21.60 31.62
C ALA A 309 -15.24 -21.75 30.19
N ALA A 310 -15.45 -20.74 29.34
CA ALA A 310 -14.92 -20.73 27.99
C ALA A 310 -13.38 -20.69 27.98
N GLN A 311 -12.78 -19.87 28.84
CA GLN A 311 -11.32 -19.82 29.03
C GLN A 311 -10.75 -21.20 29.39
N ALA A 312 -11.33 -21.88 30.37
CA ALA A 312 -10.90 -23.21 30.77
C ALA A 312 -11.04 -24.25 29.64
N MET A 313 -12.15 -24.16 28.88
CA MET A 313 -12.40 -25.04 27.72
C MET A 313 -11.38 -24.81 26.61
N LEU A 314 -11.13 -23.57 26.22
CA LEU A 314 -10.18 -23.21 25.17
C LEU A 314 -8.75 -23.60 25.55
N ILE A 315 -8.32 -23.31 26.78
CA ILE A 315 -6.99 -23.68 27.31
C ILE A 315 -6.87 -25.21 27.32
N GLY A 316 -7.89 -25.93 27.79
CA GLY A 316 -7.88 -27.40 27.80
C GLY A 316 -7.83 -27.99 26.39
N ALA A 317 -8.57 -27.44 25.45
CA ALA A 317 -8.56 -27.86 24.02
C ALA A 317 -7.24 -27.53 23.31
N ALA A 318 -6.59 -26.43 23.67
CA ALA A 318 -5.33 -26.00 23.08
C ALA A 318 -4.10 -26.76 23.62
N TYR A 319 -4.21 -27.36 24.80
CA TYR A 319 -3.07 -28.03 25.47
C TYR A 319 -2.39 -29.13 24.64
N PRO A 320 -3.08 -30.07 23.97
CA PRO A 320 -2.43 -31.10 23.18
C PRO A 320 -1.60 -30.51 22.03
N GLY A 321 -2.11 -29.50 21.33
CA GLY A 321 -1.40 -28.80 20.25
C GLY A 321 -0.17 -28.05 20.76
N ALA A 322 -0.30 -27.33 21.88
CA ALA A 322 0.80 -26.63 22.52
C ALA A 322 1.89 -27.59 23.00
N LYS A 323 1.50 -28.68 23.68
CA LYS A 323 2.45 -29.70 24.12
C LYS A 323 3.20 -30.31 22.95
N PHE A 324 2.48 -30.73 21.89
CA PHE A 324 3.07 -31.29 20.68
C PHE A 324 4.09 -30.31 20.07
N PHE A 325 3.72 -29.04 19.92
CA PHE A 325 4.62 -28.03 19.36
C PHE A 325 5.89 -27.86 20.20
N LEU A 326 5.76 -27.78 21.54
CA LEU A 326 6.90 -27.59 22.43
C LEU A 326 7.83 -28.83 22.43
N THR A 327 7.28 -30.05 22.43
CA THR A 327 8.08 -31.29 22.48
C THR A 327 8.63 -31.73 21.15
N GLU A 328 7.79 -31.82 20.10
CA GLU A 328 8.16 -32.41 18.81
C GLU A 328 8.80 -31.41 17.86
N GLU A 329 8.38 -30.13 17.88
CA GLU A 329 8.92 -29.12 16.97
C GLU A 329 10.06 -28.32 17.59
N LEU A 330 9.93 -27.92 18.85
CA LEU A 330 10.99 -27.18 19.57
C LEU A 330 11.97 -28.07 20.30
N GLY A 331 11.68 -29.39 20.43
CA GLY A 331 12.58 -30.35 21.05
C GLY A 331 12.73 -30.20 22.57
N MET A 332 11.73 -29.64 23.24
CA MET A 332 11.72 -29.57 24.71
C MET A 332 11.50 -30.97 25.31
N GLU A 333 12.19 -31.30 26.41
CA GLU A 333 12.02 -32.56 27.11
C GLU A 333 10.58 -32.74 27.60
N SER A 334 9.91 -33.84 27.26
CA SER A 334 8.50 -34.10 27.60
C SER A 334 8.26 -33.99 29.11
N ASP A 335 9.15 -34.54 29.94
CA ASP A 335 9.03 -34.49 31.40
C ASP A 335 9.03 -33.04 31.95
N LYS A 336 9.81 -32.16 31.31
CA LYS A 336 9.83 -30.72 31.69
C LYS A 336 8.53 -30.02 31.31
N VAL A 337 7.98 -30.27 30.11
CA VAL A 337 6.72 -29.75 29.65
C VAL A 337 5.56 -30.26 30.50
N GLU A 338 5.56 -31.52 30.88
CA GLU A 338 4.51 -32.14 31.72
C GLU A 338 4.55 -31.63 33.19
N ALA A 339 5.70 -31.17 33.67
CA ALA A 339 5.83 -30.56 34.96
C ALA A 339 5.28 -29.13 35.06
N LEU A 340 5.02 -28.48 33.91
CA LEU A 340 4.43 -27.14 33.87
C LEU A 340 2.90 -27.18 34.05
N PRO A 341 2.29 -26.14 34.61
CA PRO A 341 0.83 -25.98 34.62
C PRO A 341 0.27 -25.98 33.18
N VAL A 342 -0.90 -26.57 32.96
CA VAL A 342 -1.57 -26.64 31.64
C VAL A 342 -1.65 -25.27 30.98
N THR A 343 -2.07 -24.26 31.74
CA THR A 343 -2.16 -22.88 31.27
C THR A 343 -0.81 -22.34 30.78
N GLN A 344 0.27 -22.62 31.53
CA GLN A 344 1.62 -22.24 31.15
C GLN A 344 2.06 -22.89 29.84
N VAL A 345 1.82 -24.18 29.67
CA VAL A 345 2.15 -24.90 28.44
C VAL A 345 1.44 -24.26 27.22
N VAL A 346 0.16 -23.91 27.37
CA VAL A 346 -0.61 -23.29 26.28
C VAL A 346 -0.05 -21.93 25.91
N PHE A 347 0.15 -21.03 26.87
CA PHE A 347 0.65 -19.69 26.56
C PHE A 347 2.13 -19.67 26.17
N LEU A 348 2.95 -20.58 26.69
CA LEU A 348 4.32 -20.78 26.23
C LEU A 348 4.33 -21.26 24.76
N GLY A 349 3.49 -22.24 24.43
CA GLY A 349 3.32 -22.72 23.06
C GLY A 349 2.85 -21.61 22.12
N MET A 350 1.85 -20.81 22.54
CA MET A 350 1.35 -19.67 21.78
C MET A 350 2.44 -18.62 21.52
N ARG A 351 3.18 -18.22 22.55
CA ARG A 351 4.28 -17.25 22.44
C ARG A 351 5.36 -17.75 21.48
N ARG A 352 5.84 -18.99 21.66
CA ARG A 352 6.94 -19.56 20.86
C ARG A 352 6.55 -19.77 19.39
N LEU A 353 5.30 -20.22 19.16
CA LEU A 353 4.78 -20.37 17.81
C LEU A 353 4.64 -19.00 17.11
N TYR A 354 4.12 -17.99 17.82
CA TYR A 354 4.05 -16.64 17.30
C TYR A 354 5.44 -16.09 16.95
N GLU A 355 6.41 -16.19 17.87
CA GLU A 355 7.79 -15.74 17.63
C GLU A 355 8.39 -16.38 16.37
N GLN A 356 8.18 -17.69 16.18
CA GLN A 356 8.70 -18.41 15.02
C GLN A 356 8.04 -17.95 13.72
N LEU A 357 6.71 -17.96 13.63
CA LEU A 357 5.98 -17.58 12.41
C LEU A 357 6.14 -16.09 12.09
N ARG A 358 6.18 -15.24 13.12
CA ARG A 358 6.49 -13.82 12.98
C ARG A 358 7.85 -13.63 12.32
N ASP A 359 8.91 -14.22 12.89
CA ASP A 359 10.27 -14.04 12.38
C ASP A 359 10.41 -14.67 10.97
N ASP A 360 9.73 -15.78 10.69
CA ASP A 360 9.67 -16.37 9.35
C ASP A 360 8.97 -15.48 8.32
N SER A 361 7.91 -14.79 8.72
CA SER A 361 7.18 -13.85 7.86
C SER A 361 7.99 -12.56 7.63
N PHE A 362 8.55 -12.00 8.70
CA PHE A 362 9.28 -10.73 8.65
C PHE A 362 10.63 -10.83 7.93
N LYS A 363 11.40 -11.90 8.13
CA LYS A 363 12.70 -12.06 7.45
C LYS A 363 12.59 -11.98 5.93
N LEU A 364 11.46 -12.42 5.36
CA LEU A 364 11.22 -12.37 3.94
C LEU A 364 11.02 -10.94 3.41
N GLN A 365 10.54 -10.01 4.26
CA GLN A 365 10.37 -8.62 3.86
C GLN A 365 11.69 -7.87 3.67
N TYR A 366 12.79 -8.39 4.21
CA TYR A 366 14.14 -7.84 4.00
C TYR A 366 14.78 -8.31 2.68
N LEU A 367 14.18 -9.30 2.02
CA LEU A 367 14.66 -9.83 0.75
C LEU A 367 13.96 -9.13 -0.44
N PRO A 368 14.66 -8.92 -1.56
CA PRO A 368 14.03 -8.57 -2.82
C PRO A 368 12.97 -9.60 -3.24
N SER A 369 11.90 -9.15 -3.91
CA SER A 369 10.78 -10.01 -4.31
C SER A 369 11.19 -11.32 -4.99
N PRO A 370 12.14 -11.35 -5.94
CA PRO A 370 12.54 -12.59 -6.60
C PRO A 370 13.20 -13.61 -5.69
N GLN A 371 13.89 -13.16 -4.64
CA GLN A 371 14.54 -14.05 -3.67
C GLN A 371 13.54 -14.66 -2.68
N ARG A 372 12.32 -14.12 -2.62
CA ARG A 372 11.22 -14.68 -1.82
C ARG A 372 10.44 -15.78 -2.55
N ALA A 373 10.67 -15.94 -3.86
CA ALA A 373 10.01 -16.96 -4.65
C ALA A 373 10.29 -18.37 -4.07
N GLY A 374 9.23 -19.14 -3.83
CA GLY A 374 9.33 -20.44 -3.19
C GLY A 374 9.14 -20.44 -1.67
N PHE A 375 9.13 -19.28 -1.02
CA PHE A 375 8.72 -19.15 0.37
C PHE A 375 7.26 -18.67 0.45
N SER A 376 6.44 -19.36 1.22
CA SER A 376 5.04 -18.97 1.42
C SER A 376 4.73 -18.93 2.92
N PRO A 377 4.92 -17.78 3.59
CA PRO A 377 4.54 -17.62 4.99
C PRO A 377 3.07 -17.95 5.23
N TYR A 378 2.19 -17.53 4.30
CA TYR A 378 0.76 -17.81 4.39
C TYR A 378 0.44 -19.31 4.43
N GLN A 379 1.14 -20.15 3.63
CA GLN A 379 0.95 -21.60 3.68
C GLN A 379 1.43 -22.18 5.02
N ALA A 380 2.53 -21.66 5.56
CA ALA A 380 3.02 -22.06 6.87
C ALA A 380 2.05 -21.66 8.00
N GLU A 381 1.46 -20.46 7.93
CA GLU A 381 0.47 -19.96 8.87
C GLU A 381 -0.83 -20.79 8.82
N MET A 382 -1.35 -21.09 7.62
CA MET A 382 -2.56 -21.91 7.45
C MET A 382 -2.32 -23.34 7.94
N ALA A 383 -1.17 -23.94 7.61
CA ALA A 383 -0.80 -25.27 8.10
C ALA A 383 -0.65 -25.30 9.64
N ALA A 384 -0.14 -24.22 10.24
CA ALA A 384 -0.06 -24.07 11.68
C ALA A 384 -1.45 -23.97 12.33
N LYS A 385 -2.37 -23.22 11.73
CA LYS A 385 -3.77 -23.11 12.22
C LYS A 385 -4.46 -24.47 12.26
N ASP A 386 -4.35 -25.23 11.17
CA ASP A 386 -4.92 -26.57 11.08
C ASP A 386 -4.31 -27.55 12.08
N LYS A 387 -3.00 -27.41 12.35
CA LYS A 387 -2.24 -28.32 13.21
C LYS A 387 -2.33 -27.99 14.69
N TYR A 388 -2.34 -26.70 15.05
CA TYR A 388 -2.20 -26.23 16.44
C TYR A 388 -3.42 -25.53 17.01
N GLY A 389 -4.40 -25.20 16.16
CA GLY A 389 -5.67 -24.59 16.60
C GLY A 389 -5.48 -23.24 17.32
N TRP A 390 -6.09 -23.09 18.49
CA TRP A 390 -6.17 -21.81 19.19
C TRP A 390 -4.83 -21.16 19.56
N ILE A 391 -3.74 -21.89 19.70
CA ILE A 391 -2.43 -21.27 19.96
C ILE A 391 -1.90 -20.42 18.79
N THR A 392 -2.57 -20.43 17.65
CA THR A 392 -2.25 -19.55 16.49
C THR A 392 -2.95 -18.20 16.54
N VAL A 393 -3.74 -17.88 17.56
CA VAL A 393 -4.55 -16.65 17.61
C VAL A 393 -3.70 -15.38 17.41
N LEU A 394 -2.54 -15.26 18.01
CA LEU A 394 -1.64 -14.11 17.81
C LEU A 394 -1.16 -13.99 16.37
N ASN A 395 -0.91 -15.13 15.71
CA ASN A 395 -0.50 -15.13 14.30
C ASN A 395 -1.62 -14.60 13.40
N ASN A 396 -2.85 -15.03 13.63
CA ASN A 396 -4.01 -14.59 12.85
C ASN A 396 -4.30 -13.09 13.03
N LEU A 397 -3.99 -12.53 14.20
CA LEU A 397 -4.21 -11.12 14.50
C LEU A 397 -3.15 -10.20 13.88
N PHE A 398 -1.87 -10.58 13.91
CA PHE A 398 -0.78 -9.64 13.62
C PHE A 398 -0.06 -9.88 12.28
N LEU A 399 -0.04 -11.09 11.73
CA LEU A 399 0.79 -11.39 10.56
C LEU A 399 0.19 -11.03 9.19
N PRO A 400 -1.14 -11.07 8.95
CA PRO A 400 -1.71 -10.84 7.62
C PRO A 400 -1.39 -9.46 7.04
N ALA A 401 -1.32 -8.41 7.87
CA ALA A 401 -1.02 -7.04 7.45
C ALA A 401 0.39 -6.91 6.85
N VAL A 402 1.37 -7.63 7.37
CA VAL A 402 2.77 -7.60 6.91
C VAL A 402 2.90 -8.11 5.47
N GLN A 403 2.21 -9.20 5.15
CA GLN A 403 2.23 -9.80 3.80
C GLN A 403 1.51 -8.91 2.79
N ALA A 404 0.35 -8.36 3.17
CA ALA A 404 -0.40 -7.45 2.32
C ALA A 404 0.42 -6.19 1.97
N ALA A 405 1.10 -5.62 2.96
CA ALA A 405 1.95 -4.45 2.78
C ALA A 405 3.18 -4.74 1.91
N GLY A 406 3.85 -5.88 2.11
CA GLY A 406 4.94 -6.32 1.25
C GLY A 406 4.52 -6.47 -0.21
N SER A 407 3.35 -7.07 -0.46
CA SER A 407 2.80 -7.20 -1.81
C SER A 407 2.43 -5.85 -2.43
N ALA A 408 1.89 -4.92 -1.65
CA ALA A 408 1.56 -3.57 -2.12
C ALA A 408 2.82 -2.79 -2.51
N ARG A 409 3.89 -2.87 -1.69
CA ARG A 409 5.19 -2.29 -2.00
C ARG A 409 5.75 -2.83 -3.33
N ASP A 410 5.71 -4.14 -3.53
CA ASP A 410 6.24 -4.76 -4.74
C ASP A 410 5.46 -4.33 -5.99
N ARG A 411 4.14 -4.19 -5.88
CA ARG A 411 3.31 -3.65 -6.98
C ARG A 411 3.67 -2.20 -7.32
N LEU A 412 3.86 -1.34 -6.31
CA LEU A 412 4.28 0.05 -6.56
C LEU A 412 5.62 0.10 -7.28
N GLN A 413 6.60 -0.70 -6.87
CA GLN A 413 7.89 -0.78 -7.56
C GLN A 413 7.74 -1.28 -9.01
N GLN A 414 6.88 -2.26 -9.25
CA GLN A 414 6.60 -2.76 -10.59
C GLN A 414 5.96 -1.69 -11.48
N GLN A 415 5.02 -0.91 -10.96
CA GLN A 415 4.38 0.17 -11.71
C GLN A 415 5.36 1.31 -12.04
N LEU A 416 6.25 1.68 -11.12
CA LEU A 416 7.31 2.66 -11.39
C LEU A 416 8.26 2.15 -12.49
N ALA A 417 8.62 0.86 -12.48
CA ALA A 417 9.45 0.27 -13.52
C ALA A 417 8.73 0.17 -14.88
N LEU A 418 7.41 -0.10 -14.89
CA LEU A 418 6.59 -0.03 -16.10
C LEU A 418 6.55 1.40 -16.67
N LEU A 419 6.35 2.41 -15.82
CA LEU A 419 6.35 3.81 -16.24
C LEU A 419 7.73 4.24 -16.79
N GLN A 420 8.82 3.81 -16.15
CA GLN A 420 10.18 4.05 -16.67
C GLN A 420 10.41 3.38 -18.02
N THR A 421 9.88 2.16 -18.22
CA THR A 421 9.94 1.46 -19.53
C THR A 421 9.18 2.24 -20.61
N ILE A 422 8.02 2.80 -20.27
CA ILE A 422 7.25 3.67 -21.17
C ILE A 422 8.08 4.89 -21.58
N GLU A 423 8.80 5.52 -20.67
CA GLU A 423 9.64 6.68 -20.99
C GLU A 423 10.82 6.30 -21.90
N ALA A 424 11.36 5.09 -21.77
CA ALA A 424 12.36 4.56 -22.70
C ALA A 424 11.77 4.31 -24.10
N LEU A 425 10.51 3.83 -24.18
CA LEU A 425 9.78 3.65 -25.42
C LEU A 425 9.50 5.00 -26.10
N ARG A 426 9.13 6.05 -25.34
CA ARG A 426 8.93 7.41 -25.88
C ARG A 426 10.21 7.99 -26.49
N ASP A 427 11.38 7.74 -25.87
CA ASP A 427 12.68 8.12 -26.41
C ASP A 427 12.99 7.38 -27.72
N HIS A 428 12.72 6.09 -27.80
CA HIS A 428 12.85 5.31 -29.02
C HIS A 428 11.95 5.85 -30.13
N MET A 429 10.67 6.11 -29.84
CA MET A 429 9.71 6.65 -30.79
C MET A 429 10.16 8.01 -31.36
N ALA A 430 10.76 8.86 -30.50
CA ALA A 430 11.28 10.16 -30.93
C ALA A 430 12.44 10.05 -31.96
N ALA A 431 13.20 8.95 -31.93
CA ALA A 431 14.29 8.67 -32.86
C ALA A 431 13.86 7.87 -34.10
N HIS A 432 12.63 7.30 -34.12
CA HIS A 432 12.17 6.35 -35.15
C HIS A 432 10.78 6.72 -35.69
N ASP A 433 10.53 8.00 -35.97
CA ASP A 433 9.30 8.50 -36.62
C ASP A 433 8.01 8.04 -35.90
N GLY A 434 8.01 8.03 -34.58
CA GLY A 434 6.86 7.66 -33.76
C GLY A 434 6.58 6.16 -33.66
N ARG A 435 7.47 5.31 -34.18
CA ARG A 435 7.29 3.85 -34.15
C ARG A 435 7.79 3.20 -32.88
N LEU A 436 7.03 2.25 -32.36
CA LEU A 436 7.45 1.36 -31.28
C LEU A 436 8.51 0.34 -31.77
N PRO A 437 9.46 -0.09 -30.92
CA PRO A 437 10.40 -1.16 -31.27
C PRO A 437 9.70 -2.53 -31.35
N GLU A 438 10.27 -3.47 -32.09
CA GLU A 438 9.80 -4.85 -32.08
C GLU A 438 10.17 -5.59 -30.79
N LEU A 439 11.33 -5.24 -30.21
CA LEU A 439 11.86 -5.83 -28.97
C LEU A 439 12.37 -4.74 -28.01
N LEU A 440 12.21 -4.94 -26.70
CA LEU A 440 12.76 -4.03 -25.67
C LEU A 440 14.29 -3.91 -25.73
N SER A 441 15.00 -4.89 -26.31
CA SER A 441 16.45 -4.85 -26.49
C SER A 441 16.94 -3.83 -27.51
N GLU A 442 16.04 -3.28 -28.33
CA GLU A 442 16.35 -2.21 -29.31
C GLU A 442 16.38 -0.83 -28.68
N LEU A 443 15.93 -0.69 -27.45
CA LEU A 443 15.88 0.58 -26.73
C LEU A 443 17.28 1.12 -26.42
N ARG A 444 17.51 2.37 -26.74
CA ARG A 444 18.73 3.10 -26.35
C ARG A 444 18.82 3.35 -24.84
N LEU A 445 17.73 3.80 -24.26
CA LEU A 445 17.56 3.85 -22.81
C LEU A 445 17.13 2.47 -22.33
N PRO A 446 17.88 1.80 -21.43
CA PRO A 446 17.59 0.42 -21.07
C PRO A 446 16.26 0.30 -20.31
N ALA A 447 15.36 -0.59 -20.76
CA ALA A 447 14.20 -0.93 -19.96
C ALA A 447 14.64 -1.59 -18.66
N PRO A 448 14.13 -1.16 -17.48
CA PRO A 448 14.38 -1.87 -16.24
C PRO A 448 13.78 -3.27 -16.30
N ASN A 449 14.38 -4.20 -15.57
CA ASN A 449 13.74 -5.49 -15.34
C ASN A 449 12.55 -5.34 -14.39
N ASP A 450 11.57 -6.24 -14.53
CA ASP A 450 10.49 -6.36 -13.57
C ASP A 450 11.05 -6.66 -12.16
N PRO A 451 10.85 -5.78 -11.17
CA PRO A 451 11.41 -5.97 -9.82
C PRO A 451 10.86 -7.19 -9.08
N VAL A 452 9.75 -7.77 -9.58
CA VAL A 452 9.15 -8.98 -9.00
C VAL A 452 9.90 -10.24 -9.41
N THR A 453 10.44 -10.29 -10.64
CA THR A 453 11.08 -11.48 -11.21
C THR A 453 12.56 -11.30 -11.53
N LEU A 454 13.05 -10.06 -11.63
CA LEU A 454 14.35 -9.66 -12.20
C LEU A 454 14.54 -10.08 -13.67
N GLN A 455 13.46 -10.40 -14.37
CA GLN A 455 13.44 -10.68 -15.80
C GLN A 455 12.90 -9.47 -16.55
N PRO A 456 13.19 -9.33 -17.86
CA PRO A 456 12.53 -8.33 -18.68
C PRO A 456 11.00 -8.43 -18.58
N PHE A 457 10.31 -7.30 -18.68
CA PHE A 457 8.86 -7.29 -18.81
C PHE A 457 8.38 -8.08 -20.04
N GLU A 458 7.21 -8.68 -19.95
CA GLU A 458 6.55 -9.26 -21.13
C GLU A 458 6.21 -8.13 -22.11
N TYR A 459 6.79 -8.20 -23.30
CA TYR A 459 6.57 -7.21 -24.35
C TYR A 459 6.23 -7.91 -25.66
N VAL A 460 5.05 -7.61 -26.21
CA VAL A 460 4.56 -8.22 -27.46
C VAL A 460 4.16 -7.10 -28.39
N TYR A 461 4.85 -7.00 -29.54
CA TYR A 461 4.56 -6.02 -30.58
C TYR A 461 3.75 -6.67 -31.70
N GLU A 462 2.58 -6.09 -32.03
CA GLU A 462 1.69 -6.56 -33.09
C GLU A 462 0.99 -5.38 -33.77
N ALA A 463 0.99 -5.37 -35.10
CA ALA A 463 0.22 -4.42 -35.92
C ALA A 463 0.41 -2.94 -35.53
N GLY A 464 1.61 -2.53 -35.17
CA GLY A 464 1.93 -1.13 -34.79
C GLY A 464 1.59 -0.75 -33.38
N GLN A 465 1.09 -1.67 -32.57
CA GLN A 465 0.83 -1.51 -31.14
C GLN A 465 1.69 -2.47 -30.34
N ALA A 466 1.81 -2.24 -29.04
CA ALA A 466 2.51 -3.18 -28.18
C ALA A 466 1.73 -3.43 -26.89
N LYS A 467 1.90 -4.61 -26.33
CA LYS A 467 1.44 -4.99 -25.01
C LYS A 467 2.64 -5.10 -24.10
N LEU A 468 2.63 -4.37 -22.99
CA LEU A 468 3.65 -4.41 -21.95
C LEU A 468 3.02 -4.89 -20.66
N ALA A 469 3.53 -5.98 -20.06
CA ALA A 469 2.93 -6.53 -18.87
C ALA A 469 3.97 -6.94 -17.83
N GLY A 470 3.62 -6.73 -16.55
CA GLY A 470 4.38 -7.19 -15.41
C GLY A 470 4.03 -8.63 -15.01
N ALA A 471 4.87 -9.23 -14.18
CA ALA A 471 4.56 -10.51 -13.55
C ALA A 471 3.39 -10.38 -12.56
N VAL A 472 2.72 -11.49 -12.28
CA VAL A 472 1.62 -11.54 -11.31
C VAL A 472 2.16 -11.34 -9.89
N THR A 473 1.59 -10.39 -9.17
CA THR A 473 1.92 -10.10 -7.76
C THR A 473 0.65 -10.21 -6.92
N ASN A 474 0.59 -11.19 -6.02
CA ASN A 474 -0.58 -11.46 -5.18
C ASN A 474 -1.89 -11.53 -6.02
N ALA A 475 -1.90 -12.38 -7.04
CA ALA A 475 -2.99 -12.59 -8.00
C ALA A 475 -3.34 -11.39 -8.91
N ILE A 476 -2.65 -10.25 -8.83
CA ILE A 476 -2.85 -9.07 -9.67
C ILE A 476 -1.76 -9.01 -10.74
N LYS A 477 -2.15 -8.77 -12.01
CA LYS A 477 -1.27 -8.51 -13.15
C LYS A 477 -1.59 -7.12 -13.73
N TYR A 478 -0.57 -6.29 -13.92
CA TYR A 478 -0.69 -5.06 -14.71
C TYR A 478 -0.38 -5.32 -16.17
N GLU A 479 -1.21 -4.78 -17.05
CA GLU A 479 -1.08 -4.93 -18.47
C GLU A 479 -1.39 -3.60 -19.19
N LEU A 480 -0.44 -3.10 -19.98
CA LEU A 480 -0.56 -1.84 -20.69
C LEU A 480 -0.62 -2.12 -22.19
N VAL A 481 -1.65 -1.60 -22.85
CA VAL A 481 -1.79 -1.62 -24.32
C VAL A 481 -1.26 -0.29 -24.84
N LEU A 482 -0.11 -0.31 -25.48
CA LEU A 482 0.62 0.86 -25.94
C LEU A 482 0.27 1.15 -27.40
N VAL A 483 -0.28 2.32 -27.63
CA VAL A 483 -0.70 2.77 -28.97
C VAL A 483 0.06 4.06 -29.29
N PRO A 484 0.84 4.12 -30.39
CA PRO A 484 1.43 5.37 -30.85
C PRO A 484 0.34 6.42 -31.10
N ALA A 485 0.49 7.62 -30.54
CA ALA A 485 -0.43 8.72 -30.84
C ALA A 485 -0.29 9.11 -32.32
N VAL A 486 -1.41 9.16 -33.02
CA VAL A 486 -1.44 9.61 -34.43
C VAL A 486 -1.29 11.14 -34.43
N GLU A 487 -0.31 11.66 -35.20
CA GLU A 487 -0.22 13.11 -35.44
C GLU A 487 -1.54 13.62 -36.04
N GLY A 488 -2.25 14.44 -35.25
CA GLY A 488 -3.52 15.05 -35.69
C GLY A 488 -4.67 15.02 -34.69
N ASN A 489 -4.57 14.27 -33.59
CA ASN A 489 -5.56 14.22 -32.51
C ASN A 489 -4.92 14.68 -31.18
N SER A 490 -4.32 15.86 -31.15
CA SER A 490 -4.08 16.53 -29.87
C SER A 490 -5.39 17.20 -29.44
N PRO A 491 -5.89 16.96 -28.20
CA PRO A 491 -7.07 17.62 -27.69
C PRO A 491 -6.88 19.13 -27.50
#